data_40cc6845c798dc0a511115374078a9f7
#
_entry.id   40cc6845c798dc0a511115374078a9f7
#
_cell.length_a   1.000
_cell.length_b   1.000
_cell.length_c   1.000
_cell.angle_alpha   90.00
_cell.angle_beta   90.00
_cell.angle_gamma   90.00
#
_symmetry.space_group_name_H-M   'P 1'
#
loop_
_entity.id
_entity.type
_entity.pdbx_description
1 polymer ?
#
loop_
_entity_poly.entity_id
_entity_poly.type
_entity_poly.pdbx_seq_one_letter_code
_entity_poly.pdbx_strand_id
1 'polypeptide(L)'
;SGAQTDEAWNVHSLGSLNMTLNELQSQFNHRIIYAPLVVNDMGLSRIKRCCSNLHLEYIYHLGPEYNLFNVDGLCWSGDQDLYKRFLIMLSKIAKEQKIPITNGHHVNDVQGFGQQGLALAFHHGIPDACPAFFYWNTATWKPLKKRPYHR
;
A
#
# COMPACT_ATOMS: atom_id res chain seq x y z
N SER A 1 17.18 10.40 11.18
CA SER A 1 16.24 9.68 12.07
C SER A 1 14.77 9.94 11.73
N GLY A 2 14.42 10.95 10.93
CA GLY A 2 13.04 11.23 10.49
C GLY A 2 12.49 10.27 9.41
N ALA A 3 13.36 9.68 8.61
CA ALA A 3 12.95 8.77 7.53
C ALA A 3 12.37 7.43 8.05
N GLN A 4 12.78 6.97 9.23
CA GLN A 4 12.31 5.72 9.83
C GLN A 4 10.87 5.78 10.35
N THR A 5 10.42 6.98 10.77
CA THR A 5 9.04 7.14 11.22
C THR A 5 8.05 7.17 10.06
N ASP A 6 8.43 7.71 8.91
CA ASP A 6 7.58 7.72 7.72
C ASP A 6 7.44 6.32 7.10
N GLU A 7 8.47 5.49 7.18
CA GLU A 7 8.42 4.10 6.74
C GLU A 7 7.56 3.22 7.65
N ALA A 8 7.49 3.50 8.94
CA ALA A 8 6.64 2.77 9.88
C ALA A 8 5.14 2.95 9.60
N TRP A 9 4.75 4.06 8.98
CA TRP A 9 3.37 4.33 8.56
C TRP A 9 3.03 3.75 7.19
N ASN A 10 4.03 3.29 6.48
CA ASN A 10 3.86 2.75 5.15
C ASN A 10 3.64 1.24 5.25
N VAL A 11 2.41 0.81 5.05
CA VAL A 11 2.02 -0.62 5.03
C VAL A 11 2.85 -1.43 4.00
N HIS A 12 3.63 -0.76 3.14
CA HIS A 12 4.39 -1.35 2.06
C HIS A 12 5.84 -1.59 2.32
N SER A 13 6.40 -0.82 3.23
CA SER A 13 7.79 -1.03 3.63
C SER A 13 7.95 -2.26 4.53
N LEU A 14 7.05 -3.22 4.43
CA LEU A 14 7.14 -4.46 5.20
C LEU A 14 8.45 -5.20 4.99
N GLY A 15 9.11 -5.01 3.83
CA GLY A 15 10.48 -5.46 3.64
C GLY A 15 11.46 -4.71 4.55
N SER A 16 11.43 -3.39 4.50
CA SER A 16 12.25 -2.51 5.35
C SER A 16 11.87 -2.63 6.82
N LEU A 17 10.58 -2.71 7.11
CA LEU A 17 10.07 -2.90 8.47
C LEU A 17 10.53 -4.23 9.07
N ASN A 18 10.51 -5.32 8.32
CA ASN A 18 11.00 -6.61 8.80
C ASN A 18 12.49 -6.58 9.11
N MET A 19 13.31 -5.92 8.29
CA MET A 19 14.71 -5.70 8.61
C MET A 19 14.86 -4.89 9.89
N THR A 20 14.16 -3.78 10.00
CA THR A 20 14.21 -2.91 11.19
C THR A 20 13.72 -3.62 12.45
N LEU A 21 12.63 -4.38 12.38
CA LEU A 21 12.12 -5.15 13.53
C LEU A 21 13.06 -6.28 13.93
N ASN A 22 13.65 -6.99 12.97
CA ASN A 22 14.63 -8.03 13.26
C ASN A 22 15.91 -7.44 13.87
N GLU A 23 16.38 -6.30 13.37
CA GLU A 23 17.51 -5.58 13.95
C GLU A 23 17.22 -5.13 15.38
N LEU A 24 16.05 -4.57 15.62
CA LEU A 24 15.62 -4.17 16.96
C LEU A 24 15.49 -5.38 17.90
N GLN A 25 14.94 -6.49 17.45
CA GLN A 25 14.84 -7.71 18.25
C GLN A 25 16.20 -8.30 18.58
N SER A 26 17.18 -8.19 17.68
CA SER A 26 18.55 -8.68 17.90
C SER A 26 19.34 -7.78 18.87
N GLN A 27 19.03 -6.48 18.89
CA GLN A 27 19.73 -5.50 19.74
C GLN A 27 19.12 -5.38 21.14
N PHE A 28 17.82 -5.61 21.27
CA PHE A 28 17.09 -5.41 22.50
C PHE A 28 16.34 -6.70 22.88
N ASN A 29 16.71 -7.32 23.98
CA ASN A 29 15.98 -8.46 24.55
C ASN A 29 14.66 -8.02 25.21
N HIS A 30 13.91 -7.12 24.55
CA HIS A 30 12.67 -6.57 25.05
C HIS A 30 11.49 -6.93 24.17
N ARG A 31 10.31 -6.97 24.74
CA ARG A 31 9.06 -7.13 24.00
C ARG A 31 8.84 -5.88 23.14
N ILE A 32 8.72 -6.06 21.84
CA ILE A 32 8.42 -4.98 20.89
C ILE A 32 6.91 -4.92 20.71
N ILE A 33 6.35 -3.72 20.87
CA ILE A 33 4.97 -3.41 20.52
C ILE A 33 4.99 -2.62 19.22
N TYR A 34 4.37 -3.16 18.20
CA TYR A 34 4.16 -2.46 16.93
C TYR A 34 2.71 -2.02 16.83
N ALA A 35 2.49 -0.71 16.75
CA ALA A 35 1.16 -0.10 16.80
C ALA A 35 0.86 0.72 15.53
N PRO A 36 0.66 0.09 14.36
CA PRO A 36 0.26 0.81 13.16
C PRO A 36 -1.20 1.28 13.26
N LEU A 37 -1.48 2.45 12.69
CA LEU A 37 -2.85 2.97 12.60
C LEU A 37 -3.73 2.06 11.74
N VAL A 38 -3.18 1.58 10.63
CA VAL A 38 -3.88 0.79 9.62
C VAL A 38 -3.04 -0.42 9.24
N VAL A 39 -3.68 -1.57 9.13
CA VAL A 39 -3.09 -2.81 8.61
C VAL A 39 -3.97 -3.39 7.52
N ASN A 40 -3.38 -4.21 6.66
CA ASN A 40 -4.11 -5.04 5.70
C ASN A 40 -3.73 -6.51 5.86
N ASP A 41 -4.49 -7.41 5.20
CA ASP A 41 -4.29 -8.85 5.30
C ASP A 41 -2.87 -9.31 4.92
N MET A 42 -2.31 -8.74 3.85
CA MET A 42 -0.95 -9.07 3.43
C MET A 42 0.06 -8.63 4.48
N GLY A 43 -0.10 -7.42 5.02
CA GLY A 43 0.72 -6.88 6.09
C GLY A 43 0.68 -7.75 7.34
N LEU A 44 -0.52 -8.06 7.80
CA LEU A 44 -0.73 -8.93 8.96
C LEU A 44 -0.09 -10.30 8.79
N SER A 45 -0.33 -10.94 7.63
CA SER A 45 0.21 -12.26 7.33
C SER A 45 1.73 -12.27 7.30
N ARG A 46 2.34 -11.19 6.80
CA ARG A 46 3.79 -11.05 6.74
C ARG A 46 4.40 -10.81 8.10
N ILE A 47 3.82 -9.92 8.91
CA ILE A 47 4.27 -9.66 10.28
C ILE A 47 4.20 -10.94 11.11
N LYS A 48 3.09 -11.67 11.06
CA LYS A 48 2.92 -12.94 11.80
C LYS A 48 3.96 -14.00 11.42
N ARG A 49 4.38 -14.04 10.15
CA ARG A 49 5.41 -14.99 9.70
C ARG A 49 6.82 -14.61 10.12
N CYS A 50 7.13 -13.32 10.08
CA CYS A 50 8.51 -12.85 10.26
C CYS A 50 8.83 -12.50 11.71
N CYS A 51 7.83 -12.18 12.51
CA CYS A 51 8.01 -11.60 13.84
C CYS A 51 7.07 -12.26 14.87
N SER A 52 7.33 -13.53 15.20
CA SER A 52 6.48 -14.34 16.09
C SER A 52 6.29 -13.75 17.50
N ASN A 53 7.26 -12.99 17.99
CA ASN A 53 7.27 -12.41 19.34
C ASN A 53 6.82 -10.95 19.37
N LEU A 54 6.34 -10.42 18.24
CA LEU A 54 5.87 -9.06 18.14
C LEU A 54 4.45 -8.95 18.72
N HIS A 55 4.23 -8.00 19.62
CA HIS A 55 2.89 -7.62 20.03
C HIS A 55 2.36 -6.58 19.04
N LEU A 56 1.26 -6.91 18.36
CA LEU A 56 0.66 -6.06 17.34
C LEU A 56 -0.65 -5.47 17.84
N GLU A 57 -0.71 -4.14 17.84
CA GLU A 57 -1.92 -3.36 18.13
C GLU A 57 -2.23 -2.48 16.91
N TYR A 58 -3.48 -2.42 16.47
CA TYR A 58 -3.88 -1.56 15.34
C TYR A 58 -5.31 -1.07 15.53
N ILE A 59 -5.64 0.05 14.86
CA ILE A 59 -6.98 0.64 14.95
C ILE A 59 -7.86 0.14 13.81
N TYR A 60 -7.32 0.13 12.58
CA TYR A 60 -8.09 -0.22 11.40
C TYR A 60 -7.47 -1.40 10.67
N HIS A 61 -8.32 -2.35 10.31
CA HIS A 61 -7.99 -3.45 9.41
C HIS A 61 -8.68 -3.24 8.07
N LEU A 62 -7.89 -3.24 7.00
CA LEU A 62 -8.39 -3.14 5.63
C LEU A 62 -8.37 -4.52 4.99
N GLY A 63 -9.55 -5.11 4.87
CA GLY A 63 -9.76 -6.37 4.18
C GLY A 63 -9.83 -6.21 2.66
N PRO A 64 -10.13 -7.31 1.95
CA PRO A 64 -10.20 -7.32 0.49
C PRO A 64 -11.30 -6.42 -0.08
N GLU A 65 -12.28 -6.02 0.72
CA GLU A 65 -13.35 -5.10 0.33
C GLU A 65 -12.85 -3.69 0.01
N TYR A 66 -11.68 -3.30 0.51
CA TYR A 66 -11.03 -2.01 0.20
C TYR A 66 -10.14 -2.06 -1.04
N ASN A 67 -10.01 -3.22 -1.68
CA ASN A 67 -9.20 -3.37 -2.88
C ASN A 67 -10.00 -2.94 -4.13
N LEU A 68 -9.48 -1.97 -4.88
CA LEU A 68 -10.06 -1.50 -6.15
C LEU A 68 -10.11 -2.56 -7.24
N PHE A 69 -9.32 -3.62 -7.12
CA PHE A 69 -9.29 -4.75 -8.06
C PHE A 69 -10.12 -5.94 -7.60
N ASN A 70 -10.92 -5.76 -6.55
CA ASN A 70 -11.93 -6.72 -6.12
C ASN A 70 -13.32 -6.21 -6.57
N VAL A 71 -13.95 -6.91 -7.50
CA VAL A 71 -15.27 -6.55 -8.03
C VAL A 71 -16.37 -6.55 -6.96
N ASP A 72 -16.23 -7.42 -5.95
CA ASP A 72 -17.15 -7.50 -4.81
C ASP A 72 -16.82 -6.51 -3.70
N GLY A 73 -15.78 -5.70 -3.90
CA GLY A 73 -15.36 -4.68 -2.96
C GLY A 73 -16.28 -3.46 -2.91
N LEU A 74 -16.04 -2.58 -1.93
CA LEU A 74 -16.88 -1.41 -1.64
C LEU A 74 -17.01 -0.44 -2.83
N CYS A 75 -16.01 -0.40 -3.73
CA CYS A 75 -16.02 0.52 -4.87
C CYS A 75 -16.99 0.10 -5.97
N TRP A 76 -17.26 -1.19 -6.11
CA TRP A 76 -18.02 -1.74 -7.24
C TRP A 76 -19.30 -2.45 -6.82
N SER A 77 -19.34 -2.97 -5.59
CA SER A 77 -20.50 -3.69 -5.02
C SER A 77 -21.04 -4.80 -5.95
N GLY A 78 -20.15 -5.49 -6.65
CA GLY A 78 -20.49 -6.55 -7.59
C GLY A 78 -20.88 -6.09 -9.01
N ASP A 79 -20.85 -4.79 -9.32
CA ASP A 79 -21.14 -4.28 -10.66
C ASP A 79 -20.01 -4.64 -11.65
N GLN A 80 -20.20 -5.76 -12.34
CA GLN A 80 -19.25 -6.32 -13.31
C GLN A 80 -18.98 -5.39 -14.48
N ASP A 81 -19.98 -4.63 -14.95
CA ASP A 81 -19.85 -3.78 -16.12
C ASP A 81 -19.06 -2.52 -15.78
N LEU A 82 -19.34 -1.91 -14.63
CA LEU A 82 -18.58 -0.77 -14.13
C LEU A 82 -17.13 -1.17 -13.87
N TYR A 83 -16.92 -2.33 -13.25
CA TYR A 83 -15.57 -2.87 -13.00
C TYR A 83 -14.78 -3.10 -14.30
N LYS A 84 -15.38 -3.70 -15.32
CA LYS A 84 -14.74 -3.90 -16.64
C LYS A 84 -14.37 -2.58 -17.29
N ARG A 85 -15.26 -1.58 -17.25
CA ARG A 85 -14.96 -0.21 -17.75
C ARG A 85 -13.78 0.42 -17.03
N PHE A 86 -13.72 0.25 -15.71
CA PHE A 86 -12.58 0.71 -14.91
C PHE A 86 -11.28 0.05 -15.37
N LEU A 87 -11.23 -1.27 -15.55
CA LEU A 87 -10.03 -1.96 -15.99
C LEU A 87 -9.56 -1.50 -17.38
N ILE A 88 -10.50 -1.29 -18.31
CA ILE A 88 -10.20 -0.77 -19.66
C ILE A 88 -9.62 0.65 -19.56
N MET A 89 -10.26 1.52 -18.79
CA MET A 89 -9.81 2.88 -18.56
C MET A 89 -8.40 2.90 -17.93
N LEU A 90 -8.18 2.09 -16.92
CA LEU A 90 -6.91 1.98 -16.22
C LEU A 90 -5.77 1.52 -17.14
N SER A 91 -6.05 0.53 -17.99
CA SER A 91 -5.08 0.04 -18.99
C SER A 91 -4.67 1.15 -19.97
N LYS A 92 -5.62 1.97 -20.39
CA LYS A 92 -5.36 3.15 -21.22
C LYS A 92 -4.47 4.16 -20.48
N ILE A 93 -4.86 4.54 -19.27
CA ILE A 93 -4.12 5.49 -18.43
C ILE A 93 -2.69 4.99 -18.20
N ALA A 94 -2.54 3.72 -17.80
CA ALA A 94 -1.23 3.14 -17.54
C ALA A 94 -0.32 3.22 -18.78
N LYS A 95 -0.85 2.88 -19.96
CA LYS A 95 -0.13 2.98 -21.23
C LYS A 95 0.25 4.42 -21.58
N GLU A 96 -0.70 5.33 -21.55
CA GLU A 96 -0.51 6.74 -21.92
C GLU A 96 0.44 7.47 -20.97
N GLN A 97 0.34 7.19 -19.68
CA GLN A 97 1.13 7.84 -18.63
C GLN A 97 2.41 7.07 -18.29
N LYS A 98 2.69 5.96 -18.96
CA LYS A 98 3.85 5.09 -18.73
C LYS A 98 3.96 4.63 -17.26
N ILE A 99 2.83 4.33 -16.66
CA ILE A 99 2.80 3.78 -15.30
C ILE A 99 3.28 2.32 -15.36
N PRO A 100 4.25 1.91 -14.54
CA PRO A 100 4.77 0.54 -14.54
C PRO A 100 3.68 -0.51 -14.25
N ILE A 101 3.79 -1.65 -14.91
CA ILE A 101 3.01 -2.87 -14.63
C ILE A 101 4.03 -3.95 -14.29
N THR A 102 4.26 -4.20 -13.02
CA THR A 102 5.36 -5.05 -12.54
C THR A 102 4.93 -6.19 -11.62
N ASN A 103 3.66 -6.52 -11.61
CA ASN A 103 3.09 -7.53 -10.71
C ASN A 103 3.36 -7.25 -9.22
N GLY A 104 3.35 -5.97 -8.85
CA GLY A 104 3.52 -5.53 -7.47
C GLY A 104 4.96 -5.46 -6.96
N HIS A 105 5.96 -5.70 -7.81
CA HIS A 105 7.37 -5.62 -7.41
C HIS A 105 7.93 -4.20 -7.37
N HIS A 106 7.15 -3.22 -7.82
CA HIS A 106 7.55 -1.82 -7.84
C HIS A 106 6.55 -0.96 -7.07
N VAL A 107 7.03 0.00 -6.28
CA VAL A 107 6.19 0.90 -5.50
C VAL A 107 5.25 1.77 -6.35
N ASN A 108 5.63 2.01 -7.61
CA ASN A 108 4.83 2.76 -8.58
C ASN A 108 4.06 1.86 -9.55
N ASP A 109 3.77 0.61 -9.15
CA ASP A 109 2.94 -0.30 -9.96
C ASP A 109 1.52 0.24 -10.15
N VAL A 110 0.93 -0.06 -11.31
CA VAL A 110 -0.45 0.36 -11.63
C VAL A 110 -1.46 -0.09 -10.58
N GLN A 111 -1.24 -1.24 -9.96
CA GLN A 111 -2.07 -1.78 -8.88
C GLN A 111 -1.53 -1.46 -7.48
N GLY A 112 -0.43 -0.70 -7.39
CA GLY A 112 0.27 -0.44 -6.14
C GLY A 112 1.20 -1.59 -5.72
N PHE A 113 2.04 -1.32 -4.75
CA PHE A 113 3.00 -2.30 -4.24
C PHE A 113 2.29 -3.56 -3.72
N GLY A 114 2.79 -4.73 -4.12
CA GLY A 114 2.21 -6.01 -3.76
C GLY A 114 0.84 -6.27 -4.39
N GLN A 115 0.44 -5.53 -5.42
CA GLN A 115 -0.86 -5.62 -6.09
C GLN A 115 -2.05 -5.41 -5.13
N GLN A 116 -1.85 -4.67 -4.07
CA GLN A 116 -2.85 -4.51 -3.02
C GLN A 116 -4.02 -3.63 -3.45
N GLY A 117 -3.80 -2.68 -4.37
CA GLY A 117 -4.84 -1.86 -4.96
C GLY A 117 -5.72 -1.11 -3.97
N LEU A 118 -5.17 -0.70 -2.82
CA LEU A 118 -5.96 -0.12 -1.74
C LEU A 118 -6.56 1.23 -2.15
N ALA A 119 -7.85 1.41 -1.89
CA ALA A 119 -8.54 2.68 -2.03
C ALA A 119 -8.38 3.51 -0.74
N LEU A 120 -7.17 3.98 -0.47
CA LEU A 120 -6.85 4.68 0.77
C LEU A 120 -6.04 5.95 0.50
N ALA A 121 -6.41 7.04 1.14
CA ALA A 121 -5.64 8.28 1.15
C ALA A 121 -5.61 8.88 2.55
N PHE A 122 -4.45 9.31 2.99
CA PHE A 122 -4.28 10.08 4.22
C PHE A 122 -4.17 11.57 3.89
N HIS A 123 -4.41 12.42 4.89
CA HIS A 123 -4.23 13.86 4.73
C HIS A 123 -2.81 14.22 4.25
N HIS A 124 -1.79 13.51 4.73
CA HIS A 124 -0.39 13.76 4.42
C HIS A 124 0.14 13.01 3.18
N GLY A 125 -0.58 12.03 2.66
CA GLY A 125 -0.11 11.28 1.48
C GLY A 125 -0.95 10.08 1.09
N ILE A 126 -0.50 9.41 0.03
CA ILE A 126 -1.09 8.18 -0.48
C ILE A 126 -0.07 7.06 -0.30
N PRO A 127 -0.44 5.95 0.36
CA PRO A 127 0.43 4.79 0.55
C PRO A 127 0.83 4.12 -0.76
N ASP A 128 1.98 3.42 -0.75
CA ASP A 128 2.47 2.67 -1.92
C ASP A 128 1.57 1.49 -2.32
N ALA A 129 0.71 0.96 -1.40
CA ALA A 129 -0.30 -0.05 -1.68
C ALA A 129 -1.46 0.45 -2.54
N CYS A 130 -1.58 1.75 -2.64
CA CYS A 130 -2.56 2.35 -3.51
C CYS A 130 -2.05 2.33 -4.94
N PRO A 131 -2.95 2.22 -5.91
CA PRO A 131 -2.61 2.30 -7.32
C PRO A 131 -1.80 3.54 -7.64
N ALA A 132 -0.75 3.39 -8.46
CA ALA A 132 0.15 4.49 -8.79
C ALA A 132 -0.55 5.69 -9.42
N PHE A 133 -1.63 5.49 -10.15
CA PHE A 133 -2.36 6.59 -10.78
C PHE A 133 -2.95 7.61 -9.78
N PHE A 134 -3.08 7.27 -8.51
CA PHE A 134 -3.52 8.22 -7.47
C PHE A 134 -2.48 9.31 -7.18
N TYR A 135 -1.20 9.01 -7.34
CA TYR A 135 -0.10 9.94 -7.05
C TYR A 135 0.85 10.18 -8.23
N TRP A 136 0.66 9.49 -9.36
CA TRP A 136 1.43 9.69 -10.56
C TRP A 136 1.28 11.13 -11.08
N ASN A 137 2.37 11.76 -11.45
CA ASN A 137 2.34 13.14 -11.89
C ASN A 137 3.12 13.29 -13.19
N THR A 138 2.44 13.73 -14.24
CA THR A 138 3.03 14.03 -15.54
C THR A 138 2.49 15.37 -16.06
N ALA A 139 2.92 15.79 -17.24
CA ALA A 139 2.38 16.99 -17.88
C ALA A 139 0.87 16.88 -18.14
N THR A 140 0.38 15.68 -18.45
CA THR A 140 -1.01 15.41 -18.85
C THR A 140 -1.86 14.72 -17.77
N TRP A 141 -1.25 14.18 -16.72
CA TRP A 141 -1.94 13.52 -15.62
C TRP A 141 -1.63 14.21 -14.29
N LYS A 142 -2.66 14.69 -13.61
CA LYS A 142 -2.53 15.29 -12.28
C LYS A 142 -2.97 14.29 -11.22
N PRO A 143 -2.17 14.06 -10.20
CA PRO A 143 -2.51 13.11 -9.15
C PRO A 143 -3.68 13.59 -8.30
N LEU A 144 -4.41 12.65 -7.71
CA LEU A 144 -5.39 12.92 -6.66
C LEU A 144 -4.73 13.67 -5.50
N LYS A 145 -3.52 13.25 -5.14
CA LYS A 145 -2.67 13.92 -4.17
C LYS A 145 -1.19 13.74 -4.53
N LYS A 146 -0.44 14.84 -4.52
CA LYS A 146 1.01 14.77 -4.71
C LYS A 146 1.66 14.12 -3.49
N ARG A 147 2.64 13.25 -3.75
CA ARG A 147 3.55 12.80 -2.69
C ARG A 147 4.50 13.95 -2.33
N PRO A 148 4.75 14.18 -1.04
CA PRO A 148 5.65 15.26 -0.61
C PRO A 148 7.11 15.05 -1.05
N TYR A 149 7.48 13.81 -1.39
CA TYR A 149 8.85 13.45 -1.75
C TYR A 149 8.86 12.63 -3.05
N HIS A 150 9.13 13.28 -4.18
CA HIS A 150 9.69 12.62 -5.34
C HIS A 150 11.21 12.62 -5.16
N ARG A 151 11.77 11.46 -4.80
CA ARG A 151 13.18 11.19 -5.04
C ARG A 151 13.35 10.57 -6.41
#